data_9b078e182ac19425e44cb5e5410819a1
#
_entry.id   9b078e182ac19425e44cb5e5410819a1
#
_cell.length_a   1.000
_cell.length_b   1.000
_cell.length_c   1.000
_cell.angle_alpha   90.00
_cell.angle_beta   90.00
_cell.angle_gamma   90.00
#
_symmetry.space_group_name_H-M   'P 1'
#
loop_
_entity.id
_entity.type
_entity.pdbx_description
1 polymer ?
#
loop_
_entity_poly.entity_id
_entity_poly.type
_entity_poly.pdbx_seq_one_letter_code
_entity_poly.pdbx_strand_id
1 'polypeptide(L)'
;VYELIGNGYKIEADKKRVSGPLMASGEKTGINVEVRIGGPPVGFQPAQALMYTDSSIFMGFSRVTELIRSYEKLPVVAVFATLDKSPFSIYWDAATYPDVNSISDLKKHDVTVMLGRPDIGWDYFVAKGIMKKSQMDLSDMAKPAAFISANGKLAEAGFATAEPFLYEVEIEEWGKPVKVQLLHDAGFPEYFQALAVKKDDIDKKAECLEKLVPIIQQSHVDYIQNPNETNKLIVELAESYLTGWVYTMPAAKFSHKQQLALDIVGNGENYFIGDFNPSRVERLVEIVGFVTDVDVSTLDPKEMVTNKFLDPSIGL
;
A
#
# COMPACT_ATOMS: atom_id res chain seq x y z
N VAL A 1 -7.98 -10.62 4.68
CA VAL A 1 -9.47 -10.54 4.74
C VAL A 1 -10.06 -11.84 5.28
N TYR A 2 -9.71 -12.98 4.68
CA TYR A 2 -10.25 -14.28 5.12
C TYR A 2 -9.92 -14.56 6.59
N GLU A 3 -8.70 -14.34 7.01
CA GLU A 3 -8.25 -14.54 8.40
C GLU A 3 -9.07 -13.70 9.39
N LEU A 4 -9.56 -12.54 8.94
CA LEU A 4 -10.37 -11.65 9.76
C LEU A 4 -11.85 -12.10 9.88
N ILE A 5 -12.42 -12.69 8.82
CA ILE A 5 -13.86 -13.01 8.74
C ILE A 5 -14.18 -14.50 8.59
N GLY A 6 -13.19 -15.37 8.40
CA GLY A 6 -13.34 -16.81 8.31
C GLY A 6 -14.29 -17.30 7.21
N ASN A 7 -14.70 -18.56 7.30
CA ASN A 7 -15.58 -19.24 6.33
C ASN A 7 -17.02 -18.71 6.27
N GLY A 8 -17.41 -17.84 7.19
CA GLY A 8 -18.79 -17.32 7.27
C GLY A 8 -19.03 -16.07 6.41
N TYR A 9 -18.15 -15.75 5.48
CA TYR A 9 -18.25 -14.55 4.67
C TYR A 9 -19.40 -14.59 3.65
N LYS A 10 -19.89 -13.40 3.31
CA LYS A 10 -20.87 -13.16 2.26
C LYS A 10 -20.35 -12.09 1.31
N ILE A 11 -20.31 -12.39 0.01
CA ILE A 11 -19.95 -11.44 -1.03
C ILE A 11 -21.21 -10.72 -1.53
N GLU A 12 -21.21 -9.40 -1.52
CA GLU A 12 -22.24 -8.53 -2.12
C GLU A 12 -21.60 -7.80 -3.30
N ALA A 13 -21.54 -8.48 -4.45
CA ALA A 13 -20.82 -8.04 -5.65
C ALA A 13 -21.34 -6.67 -6.16
N ASP A 14 -22.65 -6.45 -6.17
CA ASP A 14 -23.25 -5.17 -6.58
C ASP A 14 -22.81 -4.00 -5.71
N LYS A 15 -22.56 -4.24 -4.43
CA LYS A 15 -22.10 -3.25 -3.46
C LYS A 15 -20.59 -3.21 -3.31
N LYS A 16 -19.88 -4.09 -4.02
CA LYS A 16 -18.42 -4.21 -3.99
C LYS A 16 -17.86 -4.34 -2.57
N ARG A 17 -18.46 -5.26 -1.80
CA ARG A 17 -18.08 -5.52 -0.41
C ARG A 17 -18.18 -7.00 -0.07
N VAL A 18 -17.41 -7.38 0.94
CA VAL A 18 -17.51 -8.68 1.59
C VAL A 18 -17.73 -8.46 3.09
N SER A 19 -18.59 -9.27 3.69
CA SER A 19 -18.88 -9.20 5.13
C SER A 19 -18.82 -10.58 5.75
N GLY A 20 -18.57 -10.62 7.05
CA GLY A 20 -18.55 -11.86 7.82
C GLY A 20 -18.41 -11.61 9.31
N PRO A 21 -18.46 -12.66 10.13
CA PRO A 21 -18.21 -12.53 11.55
C PRO A 21 -16.75 -12.14 11.80
N LEU A 22 -16.51 -11.19 12.70
CA LEU A 22 -15.15 -10.92 13.17
C LEU A 22 -14.65 -12.13 13.94
N MET A 23 -13.52 -12.67 13.50
CA MET A 23 -12.87 -13.83 14.10
C MET A 23 -11.74 -13.38 15.05
N ALA A 24 -11.66 -14.01 16.22
CA ALA A 24 -10.53 -13.84 17.14
C ALA A 24 -10.12 -15.24 17.65
N SER A 25 -8.85 -15.60 17.47
CA SER A 25 -8.32 -16.93 17.85
C SER A 25 -9.15 -18.11 17.32
N GLY A 26 -9.67 -17.98 16.09
CA GLY A 26 -10.50 -19.00 15.45
C GLY A 26 -11.97 -19.02 15.87
N GLU A 27 -12.40 -18.16 16.79
CA GLU A 27 -13.79 -18.08 17.28
C GLU A 27 -14.49 -16.80 16.83
N LYS A 28 -15.83 -16.86 16.73
CA LYS A 28 -16.65 -15.69 16.39
C LYS A 28 -16.80 -14.78 17.61
N THR A 29 -16.51 -13.49 17.43
CA THR A 29 -16.65 -12.48 18.50
C THR A 29 -18.09 -12.01 18.75
N GLY A 30 -19.03 -12.37 17.86
CA GLY A 30 -20.41 -11.84 17.88
C GLY A 30 -20.54 -10.51 17.11
N ILE A 31 -19.45 -9.94 16.60
CA ILE A 31 -19.43 -8.73 15.76
C ILE A 31 -19.35 -9.14 14.29
N ASN A 32 -20.02 -8.39 13.42
CA ASN A 32 -19.86 -8.53 11.97
C ASN A 32 -18.95 -7.41 11.43
N VAL A 33 -18.08 -7.79 10.52
CA VAL A 33 -17.19 -6.86 9.80
C VAL A 33 -17.61 -6.81 8.34
N GLU A 34 -17.58 -5.62 7.77
CA GLU A 34 -17.75 -5.37 6.36
C GLU A 34 -16.48 -4.72 5.81
N VAL A 35 -15.90 -5.33 4.76
CA VAL A 35 -14.75 -4.82 4.03
C VAL A 35 -15.22 -4.35 2.67
N ARG A 36 -15.04 -3.06 2.39
CA ARG A 36 -15.43 -2.40 1.15
C ARG A 36 -14.22 -2.16 0.26
N ILE A 37 -14.42 -2.24 -1.04
CA ILE A 37 -13.37 -1.91 -2.01
C ILE A 37 -13.12 -0.40 -2.02
N GLY A 38 -11.85 -0.03 -2.21
CA GLY A 38 -11.42 1.32 -2.53
C GLY A 38 -11.04 1.49 -4.00
N GLY A 39 -10.29 2.54 -4.32
CA GLY A 39 -9.73 2.77 -5.66
C GLY A 39 -10.76 3.18 -6.72
N PRO A 40 -10.67 2.64 -7.96
CA PRO A 40 -11.53 3.06 -9.08
C PRO A 40 -13.04 3.06 -8.79
N PRO A 41 -13.61 2.02 -8.11
CA PRO A 41 -15.05 1.98 -7.84
C PRO A 41 -15.59 3.11 -6.96
N VAL A 42 -14.71 3.77 -6.19
CA VAL A 42 -15.07 4.94 -5.38
C VAL A 42 -14.48 6.24 -5.95
N GLY A 43 -14.14 6.25 -7.26
CA GLY A 43 -13.56 7.41 -7.93
C GLY A 43 -12.19 7.83 -7.39
N PHE A 44 -11.40 6.89 -6.87
CA PHE A 44 -10.11 7.14 -6.22
C PHE A 44 -10.19 8.11 -5.02
N GLN A 45 -11.37 8.26 -4.42
CA GLN A 45 -11.50 9.05 -3.20
C GLN A 45 -10.63 8.43 -2.09
N PRO A 46 -9.83 9.25 -1.39
CA PRO A 46 -9.00 8.74 -0.31
C PRO A 46 -9.86 8.30 0.88
N ALA A 47 -9.44 7.26 1.58
CA ALA A 47 -10.21 6.66 2.67
C ALA A 47 -10.57 7.66 3.78
N GLN A 48 -9.69 8.61 4.10
CA GLN A 48 -9.98 9.67 5.06
C GLN A 48 -11.18 10.53 4.64
N ALA A 49 -11.31 10.86 3.35
CA ALA A 49 -12.47 11.61 2.87
C ALA A 49 -13.76 10.79 2.97
N LEU A 50 -13.69 9.50 2.61
CA LEU A 50 -14.84 8.59 2.73
C LEU A 50 -15.28 8.43 4.19
N MET A 51 -14.38 8.29 5.15
CA MET A 51 -14.72 8.21 6.58
C MET A 51 -15.45 9.45 7.11
N TYR A 52 -15.17 10.63 6.54
CA TYR A 52 -15.85 11.88 6.92
C TYR A 52 -17.20 12.06 6.24
N THR A 53 -17.42 11.46 5.07
CA THR A 53 -18.68 11.56 4.33
C THR A 53 -19.66 10.41 4.60
N ASP A 54 -19.14 9.24 5.02
CA ASP A 54 -19.94 8.06 5.38
C ASP A 54 -19.57 7.58 6.79
N SER A 55 -20.42 7.86 7.76
CA SER A 55 -20.22 7.49 9.18
C SER A 55 -20.23 5.97 9.43
N SER A 56 -20.65 5.16 8.48
CA SER A 56 -20.58 3.68 8.58
C SER A 56 -19.17 3.14 8.32
N ILE A 57 -18.25 3.95 7.78
CA ILE A 57 -16.84 3.58 7.58
C ILE A 57 -16.07 3.97 8.84
N PHE A 58 -15.67 2.96 9.60
CA PHE A 58 -14.91 3.14 10.85
C PHE A 58 -13.42 3.32 10.61
N MET A 59 -12.85 2.48 9.75
CA MET A 59 -11.41 2.44 9.46
C MET A 59 -11.16 2.47 7.96
N GLY A 60 -10.02 2.97 7.53
CA GLY A 60 -9.65 2.98 6.13
C GLY A 60 -8.14 2.95 5.91
N PHE A 61 -7.72 2.34 4.80
CA PHE A 61 -6.31 2.33 4.41
C PHE A 61 -5.92 3.64 3.75
N SER A 62 -4.84 4.24 4.20
CA SER A 62 -4.29 5.46 3.62
C SER A 62 -2.76 5.46 3.66
N ARG A 63 -2.15 6.36 2.92
CA ARG A 63 -0.71 6.64 2.98
C ARG A 63 -0.45 7.65 4.07
N VAL A 64 0.61 7.48 4.84
CA VAL A 64 0.93 8.43 5.93
C VAL A 64 1.22 9.83 5.38
N THR A 65 1.86 9.96 4.22
CA THR A 65 2.04 11.27 3.57
C THR A 65 0.72 11.95 3.20
N GLU A 66 -0.31 11.19 2.79
CA GLU A 66 -1.64 11.74 2.52
C GLU A 66 -2.38 12.13 3.81
N LEU A 67 -2.18 11.39 4.91
CA LEU A 67 -2.70 11.77 6.22
C LEU A 67 -2.12 13.12 6.66
N ILE A 68 -0.80 13.27 6.57
CA ILE A 68 -0.10 14.51 6.89
C ILE A 68 -0.64 15.66 6.04
N ARG A 69 -0.73 15.46 4.73
CA ARG A 69 -1.17 16.49 3.78
C ARG A 69 -2.60 16.96 3.99
N SER A 70 -3.49 16.09 4.45
CA SER A 70 -4.91 16.39 4.66
C SER A 70 -5.30 16.65 6.11
N TYR A 71 -4.36 16.58 7.05
CA TYR A 71 -4.63 16.52 8.48
C TYR A 71 -5.45 17.72 9.01
N GLU A 72 -5.16 18.91 8.56
CA GLU A 72 -5.89 20.12 8.99
C GLU A 72 -7.39 20.03 8.69
N LYS A 73 -7.77 19.41 7.56
CA LYS A 73 -9.15 19.33 7.09
C LYS A 73 -9.84 18.02 7.43
N LEU A 74 -9.10 16.94 7.46
CA LEU A 74 -9.57 15.57 7.63
C LEU A 74 -8.67 14.82 8.63
N PRO A 75 -8.67 15.22 9.91
CA PRO A 75 -7.76 14.66 10.91
C PRO A 75 -8.05 13.18 11.18
N VAL A 76 -7.15 12.34 10.75
CA VAL A 76 -7.15 10.88 10.97
C VAL A 76 -5.82 10.44 11.55
N VAL A 77 -5.84 9.34 12.29
CA VAL A 77 -4.67 8.77 12.95
C VAL A 77 -4.50 7.32 12.49
N ALA A 78 -3.32 6.99 12.02
CA ALA A 78 -3.00 5.60 11.68
C ALA A 78 -2.71 4.79 12.94
N VAL A 79 -3.29 3.59 13.01
CA VAL A 79 -3.25 2.70 14.20
C VAL A 79 -2.58 1.35 13.92
N PHE A 80 -2.30 1.05 12.64
CA PHE A 80 -1.63 -0.18 12.22
C PHE A 80 -0.94 0.02 10.86
N ALA A 81 0.37 -0.24 10.79
CA ALA A 81 1.14 -0.26 9.56
C ALA A 81 1.06 -1.66 8.93
N THR A 82 0.20 -1.85 7.93
CA THR A 82 0.06 -3.16 7.28
C THR A 82 1.27 -3.59 6.47
N LEU A 83 2.08 -2.63 6.05
CA LEU A 83 3.30 -2.86 5.28
C LEU A 83 4.44 -2.11 5.94
N ASP A 84 5.56 -2.79 6.17
CA ASP A 84 6.76 -2.13 6.67
C ASP A 84 7.42 -1.30 5.57
N LYS A 85 7.55 -1.85 4.35
CA LYS A 85 8.00 -1.07 3.18
C LYS A 85 6.85 -0.89 2.18
N SER A 86 6.82 0.25 1.52
CA SER A 86 5.92 0.45 0.37
C SER A 86 6.31 -0.50 -0.78
N PRO A 87 5.36 -1.26 -1.37
CA PRO A 87 5.62 -2.06 -2.57
C PRO A 87 5.77 -1.21 -3.83
N PHE A 88 5.53 0.10 -3.73
CA PHE A 88 5.61 1.01 -4.86
C PHE A 88 7.04 1.14 -5.34
N SER A 89 7.24 1.01 -6.64
CA SER A 89 8.54 0.80 -7.26
C SER A 89 8.62 1.45 -8.64
N ILE A 90 9.83 1.57 -9.17
CA ILE A 90 10.09 1.79 -10.58
C ILE A 90 10.76 0.54 -11.13
N TYR A 91 10.35 0.12 -12.33
CA TYR A 91 10.94 -1.02 -13.04
C TYR A 91 11.42 -0.63 -14.43
N TRP A 92 12.40 -1.39 -14.94
CA TRP A 92 13.05 -1.19 -16.24
C TRP A 92 13.58 -2.49 -16.82
N ASP A 93 13.89 -2.49 -18.12
CA ASP A 93 14.53 -3.64 -18.79
C ASP A 93 16.04 -3.66 -18.54
N ALA A 94 16.51 -4.68 -17.82
CA ALA A 94 17.93 -4.87 -17.54
C ALA A 94 18.75 -5.21 -18.81
N ALA A 95 18.14 -5.75 -19.87
CA ALA A 95 18.81 -6.03 -21.11
C ALA A 95 19.10 -4.73 -21.91
N THR A 96 18.17 -3.77 -21.85
CA THR A 96 18.32 -2.46 -22.46
C THR A 96 19.31 -1.56 -21.66
N TYR A 97 19.28 -1.68 -20.33
CA TYR A 97 20.09 -0.87 -19.42
C TYR A 97 20.90 -1.75 -18.43
N PRO A 98 21.93 -2.45 -18.92
CA PRO A 98 22.65 -3.44 -18.08
C PRO A 98 23.47 -2.80 -16.96
N ASP A 99 23.84 -1.54 -17.08
CA ASP A 99 24.61 -0.76 -16.09
C ASP A 99 23.72 0.01 -15.09
N VAL A 100 22.40 -0.03 -15.27
CA VAL A 100 21.43 0.58 -14.34
C VAL A 100 21.14 -0.39 -13.19
N ASN A 101 21.50 0.00 -11.97
CA ASN A 101 21.32 -0.76 -10.75
C ASN A 101 20.35 -0.11 -9.74
N SER A 102 20.03 1.16 -9.98
CA SER A 102 19.13 1.94 -9.12
C SER A 102 18.29 2.92 -9.93
N ILE A 103 17.20 3.41 -9.33
CA ILE A 103 16.37 4.48 -9.91
C ILE A 103 17.24 5.70 -10.27
N SER A 104 18.21 6.04 -9.42
CA SER A 104 19.10 7.18 -9.68
C SER A 104 20.02 6.98 -10.90
N ASP A 105 20.30 5.74 -11.29
CA ASP A 105 21.13 5.46 -12.46
C ASP A 105 20.40 5.72 -13.78
N LEU A 106 19.06 5.68 -13.79
CA LEU A 106 18.24 6.00 -14.97
C LEU A 106 18.55 7.39 -15.54
N LYS A 107 19.07 8.31 -14.72
CA LYS A 107 19.52 9.63 -15.17
C LYS A 107 20.70 9.57 -16.15
N LYS A 108 21.53 8.55 -16.07
CA LYS A 108 22.73 8.41 -16.93
C LYS A 108 22.35 8.25 -18.40
N HIS A 109 21.16 7.67 -18.64
CA HIS A 109 20.63 7.38 -19.96
C HIS A 109 19.45 8.28 -20.34
N ASP A 110 19.12 9.30 -19.53
CA ASP A 110 17.95 10.17 -19.70
C ASP A 110 16.64 9.38 -19.93
N VAL A 111 16.50 8.23 -19.24
CA VAL A 111 15.36 7.33 -19.41
C VAL A 111 14.07 8.04 -18.99
N THR A 112 13.08 8.07 -19.88
CA THR A 112 11.74 8.52 -19.52
C THR A 112 11.08 7.51 -18.57
N VAL A 113 10.50 8.00 -17.47
CA VAL A 113 9.80 7.21 -16.47
C VAL A 113 8.31 7.53 -16.51
N MET A 114 7.51 6.56 -16.90
CA MET A 114 6.05 6.68 -16.91
C MET A 114 5.52 6.52 -15.49
N LEU A 115 4.96 7.57 -14.95
CA LEU A 115 4.57 7.68 -13.54
C LEU A 115 3.06 7.68 -13.33
N GLY A 116 2.30 7.95 -14.37
CA GLY A 116 0.85 7.87 -14.44
C GLY A 116 0.10 9.01 -13.76
N ARG A 117 0.59 9.55 -12.67
CA ARG A 117 -0.04 10.66 -11.93
C ARG A 117 0.96 11.37 -11.02
N PRO A 118 0.67 12.62 -10.63
CA PRO A 118 1.45 13.33 -9.61
C PRO A 118 1.48 12.57 -8.28
N ASP A 119 2.62 12.59 -7.61
CA ASP A 119 2.83 11.94 -6.32
C ASP A 119 3.94 12.63 -5.54
N ILE A 120 3.82 12.71 -4.22
CA ILE A 120 4.83 13.29 -3.32
C ILE A 120 6.19 12.61 -3.48
N GLY A 121 6.22 11.32 -3.73
CA GLY A 121 7.46 10.56 -3.96
C GLY A 121 8.22 11.04 -5.20
N TRP A 122 7.52 11.40 -6.28
CA TRP A 122 8.15 11.93 -7.48
C TRP A 122 8.74 13.32 -7.25
N ASP A 123 7.99 14.21 -6.61
CA ASP A 123 8.46 15.55 -6.27
C ASP A 123 9.68 15.48 -5.34
N TYR A 124 9.66 14.55 -4.38
CA TYR A 124 10.79 14.26 -3.50
C TYR A 124 12.01 13.77 -4.27
N PHE A 125 11.85 12.84 -5.21
CA PHE A 125 12.96 12.33 -6.01
C PHE A 125 13.58 13.42 -6.90
N VAL A 126 12.77 14.29 -7.46
CA VAL A 126 13.27 15.45 -8.24
C VAL A 126 14.01 16.41 -7.32
N ALA A 127 13.44 16.77 -6.17
CA ALA A 127 14.06 17.72 -5.23
C ALA A 127 15.39 17.19 -4.64
N LYS A 128 15.50 15.86 -4.47
CA LYS A 128 16.75 15.20 -4.04
C LYS A 128 17.70 14.87 -5.18
N GLY A 129 17.36 15.19 -6.41
CA GLY A 129 18.18 14.89 -7.58
C GLY A 129 18.32 13.38 -7.87
N ILE A 130 17.43 12.53 -7.36
CA ILE A 130 17.35 11.10 -7.68
C ILE A 130 16.84 10.94 -9.12
N MET A 131 15.87 11.75 -9.53
CA MET A 131 15.36 11.87 -10.89
C MET A 131 15.49 13.31 -11.40
N LYS A 132 15.52 13.48 -12.74
CA LYS A 132 15.33 14.79 -13.38
C LYS A 132 13.84 15.01 -13.65
N LYS A 133 13.35 16.24 -13.52
CA LYS A 133 11.97 16.58 -13.89
C LYS A 133 11.67 16.25 -15.35
N SER A 134 12.65 16.38 -16.25
CA SER A 134 12.53 16.03 -17.68
C SER A 134 12.34 14.54 -17.97
N GLN A 135 12.61 13.66 -17.00
CA GLN A 135 12.39 12.23 -17.14
C GLN A 135 10.95 11.82 -16.80
N MET A 136 10.19 12.68 -16.12
CA MET A 136 8.84 12.36 -15.64
C MET A 136 7.82 12.45 -16.78
N ASP A 137 7.12 11.35 -17.02
CA ASP A 137 5.93 11.32 -17.87
C ASP A 137 4.69 11.03 -17.00
N LEU A 138 3.82 12.03 -16.91
CA LEU A 138 2.55 11.96 -16.16
C LEU A 138 1.35 11.88 -17.11
N SER A 139 1.57 11.74 -18.42
CA SER A 139 0.53 11.87 -19.45
C SER A 139 -0.43 10.66 -19.49
N ASP A 140 0.01 9.50 -19.07
CA ASP A 140 -0.80 8.28 -19.04
C ASP A 140 -0.43 7.42 -17.83
N MET A 141 -1.39 6.61 -17.37
CA MET A 141 -1.11 5.54 -16.42
C MET A 141 -0.14 4.56 -17.08
N ALA A 142 0.90 4.18 -16.33
CA ALA A 142 1.86 3.17 -16.78
C ALA A 142 1.11 1.95 -17.34
N LYS A 143 1.28 1.67 -18.62
CA LYS A 143 0.61 0.57 -19.32
C LYS A 143 1.64 -0.32 -19.98
N PRO A 144 1.55 -1.63 -19.80
CA PRO A 144 2.48 -2.56 -20.42
C PRO A 144 2.69 -2.34 -21.92
N ALA A 145 1.63 -1.94 -22.65
CA ALA A 145 1.71 -1.67 -24.08
C ALA A 145 2.73 -0.57 -24.45
N ALA A 146 2.86 0.48 -23.65
CA ALA A 146 3.84 1.55 -23.89
C ALA A 146 5.27 1.07 -23.68
N PHE A 147 5.51 0.34 -22.59
CA PHE A 147 6.81 -0.26 -22.28
C PHE A 147 7.27 -1.25 -23.36
N ILE A 148 6.37 -2.12 -23.81
CA ILE A 148 6.63 -3.12 -24.87
C ILE A 148 6.90 -2.43 -26.21
N SER A 149 6.05 -1.45 -26.59
CA SER A 149 6.21 -0.71 -27.85
C SER A 149 7.52 0.08 -27.90
N ALA A 150 8.00 0.55 -26.76
CA ALA A 150 9.30 1.19 -26.63
C ALA A 150 10.48 0.20 -26.58
N ASN A 151 10.23 -1.12 -26.67
CA ASN A 151 11.24 -2.17 -26.52
C ASN A 151 12.08 -2.02 -25.23
N GLY A 152 11.44 -1.71 -24.11
CA GLY A 152 12.10 -1.52 -22.81
C GLY A 152 12.96 -0.27 -22.68
N LYS A 153 12.84 0.71 -23.60
CA LYS A 153 13.56 2.00 -23.51
C LYS A 153 12.93 2.99 -22.54
N LEU A 154 11.78 2.66 -21.97
CA LEU A 154 11.13 3.40 -20.90
C LEU A 154 11.38 2.68 -19.58
N ALA A 155 11.19 3.41 -18.48
CA ALA A 155 10.94 2.82 -17.16
C ALA A 155 9.50 3.15 -16.74
N GLU A 156 8.94 2.40 -15.84
CA GLU A 156 7.56 2.60 -15.39
C GLU A 156 7.44 2.47 -13.87
N ALA A 157 6.49 3.22 -13.28
CA ALA A 157 6.09 3.05 -11.91
C ALA A 157 5.04 1.94 -11.77
N GLY A 158 5.16 1.15 -10.72
CA GLY A 158 4.23 0.06 -10.42
C GLY A 158 4.54 -0.58 -9.07
N PHE A 159 4.04 -1.78 -8.86
CA PHE A 159 4.20 -2.50 -7.61
C PHE A 159 5.13 -3.70 -7.77
N ALA A 160 6.19 -3.77 -6.99
CA ALA A 160 7.13 -4.90 -7.01
C ALA A 160 6.47 -6.26 -6.73
N THR A 161 5.26 -6.24 -6.20
CA THR A 161 4.42 -7.41 -5.92
C THR A 161 3.49 -7.83 -7.07
N ALA A 162 3.48 -7.09 -8.18
CA ALA A 162 2.56 -7.34 -9.30
C ALA A 162 3.27 -7.31 -10.67
N GLU A 163 3.81 -6.16 -11.08
CA GLU A 163 4.32 -5.96 -12.43
C GLU A 163 5.45 -6.92 -12.85
N PRO A 164 6.39 -7.34 -11.99
CA PRO A 164 7.39 -8.33 -12.41
C PRO A 164 6.77 -9.66 -12.88
N PHE A 165 5.70 -10.12 -12.20
CA PHE A 165 4.97 -11.32 -12.62
C PHE A 165 4.19 -11.08 -13.92
N LEU A 166 3.52 -9.94 -14.02
CA LEU A 166 2.78 -9.55 -15.22
C LEU A 166 3.68 -9.59 -16.46
N TYR A 167 4.85 -8.95 -16.39
CA TYR A 167 5.79 -8.89 -17.52
C TYR A 167 6.46 -10.22 -17.84
N GLU A 168 6.87 -10.97 -16.83
CA GLU A 168 7.61 -12.20 -17.03
C GLU A 168 6.69 -13.38 -17.45
N VAL A 169 5.44 -13.41 -16.96
CA VAL A 169 4.58 -14.60 -17.05
C VAL A 169 3.29 -14.38 -17.83
N GLU A 170 2.63 -13.22 -17.65
CA GLU A 170 1.28 -13.02 -18.21
C GLU A 170 1.30 -12.32 -19.58
N ILE A 171 2.35 -11.55 -19.89
CA ILE A 171 2.49 -10.83 -21.16
C ILE A 171 3.44 -11.60 -22.07
N GLU A 172 2.90 -12.44 -22.96
CA GLU A 172 3.68 -13.27 -23.90
C GLU A 172 4.59 -12.43 -24.82
N GLU A 173 4.17 -11.24 -25.23
CA GLU A 173 4.94 -10.34 -26.10
C GLU A 173 6.20 -9.80 -25.42
N TRP A 174 6.27 -9.84 -24.09
CA TRP A 174 7.46 -9.49 -23.35
C TRP A 174 8.21 -10.72 -22.82
N GLY A 175 7.58 -11.58 -22.03
CA GLY A 175 8.01 -12.92 -21.62
C GLY A 175 9.38 -12.98 -20.90
N LYS A 176 9.84 -11.89 -20.27
CA LYS A 176 11.13 -11.83 -19.56
C LYS A 176 11.05 -10.96 -18.32
N PRO A 177 11.95 -11.19 -17.31
CA PRO A 177 11.92 -10.40 -16.09
C PRO A 177 12.25 -8.93 -16.35
N VAL A 178 11.70 -8.06 -15.52
CA VAL A 178 12.08 -6.65 -15.37
C VAL A 178 12.88 -6.47 -14.08
N LYS A 179 13.81 -5.52 -14.08
CA LYS A 179 14.51 -5.10 -12.87
C LYS A 179 13.65 -4.08 -12.12
N VAL A 180 13.64 -4.15 -10.81
CA VAL A 180 12.77 -3.33 -9.95
C VAL A 180 13.54 -2.77 -8.77
N GLN A 181 13.20 -1.54 -8.35
CA GLN A 181 13.64 -0.97 -7.08
C GLN A 181 12.45 -0.31 -6.38
N LEU A 182 12.27 -0.61 -5.09
CA LEU A 182 11.27 0.07 -4.25
C LEU A 182 11.63 1.56 -4.09
N LEU A 183 10.61 2.43 -4.05
CA LEU A 183 10.81 3.83 -3.70
C LEU A 183 11.38 3.97 -2.29
N HIS A 184 10.97 3.07 -1.39
CA HIS A 184 11.50 2.98 -0.04
C HIS A 184 13.03 2.88 -0.03
N ASP A 185 13.58 1.92 -0.77
CA ASP A 185 15.02 1.66 -0.85
C ASP A 185 15.78 2.76 -1.62
N ALA A 186 15.06 3.55 -2.41
CA ALA A 186 15.58 4.76 -3.06
C ALA A 186 15.49 6.02 -2.17
N GLY A 187 15.03 5.89 -0.91
CA GLY A 187 15.03 6.94 0.11
C GLY A 187 13.69 7.63 0.36
N PHE A 188 12.58 7.11 -0.17
CA PHE A 188 11.23 7.59 0.13
C PHE A 188 10.50 6.60 1.06
N PRO A 189 10.61 6.74 2.39
CA PRO A 189 10.21 5.73 3.37
C PRO A 189 8.71 5.76 3.70
N GLU A 190 7.83 5.75 2.71
CA GLU A 190 6.37 5.82 2.86
C GLU A 190 5.80 4.59 3.60
N TYR A 191 4.86 4.83 4.53
CA TYR A 191 3.91 3.84 5.00
C TYR A 191 2.69 3.83 4.07
N PHE A 192 2.65 2.89 3.11
CA PHE A 192 1.77 2.95 1.95
C PHE A 192 0.31 2.59 2.26
N GLN A 193 0.06 1.62 3.12
CA GLN A 193 -1.28 1.09 3.44
C GLN A 193 -1.51 1.10 4.96
N ALA A 194 -1.30 2.25 5.59
CA ALA A 194 -1.59 2.38 7.02
C ALA A 194 -3.10 2.37 7.27
N LEU A 195 -3.56 1.54 8.20
CA LEU A 195 -4.95 1.52 8.63
C LEU A 195 -5.19 2.63 9.62
N ALA A 196 -6.14 3.51 9.31
CA ALA A 196 -6.39 4.74 10.06
C ALA A 196 -7.85 4.85 10.49
N VAL A 197 -8.07 5.63 11.55
CA VAL A 197 -9.39 6.04 12.07
C VAL A 197 -9.47 7.55 12.18
N LYS A 198 -10.68 8.11 12.32
CA LYS A 198 -10.81 9.55 12.62
C LYS A 198 -10.14 9.87 13.95
N LYS A 199 -9.49 11.03 14.06
CA LYS A 199 -8.80 11.48 15.29
C LYS A 199 -9.68 11.37 16.53
N ASP A 200 -10.93 11.80 16.42
CA ASP A 200 -11.90 11.74 17.51
C ASP A 200 -12.24 10.31 17.97
N ASP A 201 -12.10 9.32 17.10
CA ASP A 201 -12.42 7.93 17.44
C ASP A 201 -11.30 7.27 18.26
N ILE A 202 -10.11 7.84 18.31
CA ILE A 202 -8.99 7.32 19.15
C ILE A 202 -9.41 7.23 20.62
N ASP A 203 -10.05 8.25 21.15
CA ASP A 203 -10.52 8.26 22.54
C ASP A 203 -11.94 7.72 22.66
N LYS A 204 -12.85 8.14 21.76
CA LYS A 204 -14.27 7.72 21.82
C LYS A 204 -14.47 6.23 21.62
N LYS A 205 -13.55 5.56 20.91
CA LYS A 205 -13.58 4.14 20.57
C LYS A 205 -12.37 3.37 21.10
N ALA A 206 -11.67 3.91 22.10
CA ALA A 206 -10.45 3.30 22.64
C ALA A 206 -10.63 1.82 23.02
N GLU A 207 -11.68 1.49 23.78
CA GLU A 207 -11.98 0.09 24.17
C GLU A 207 -12.21 -0.84 22.97
N CYS A 208 -12.82 -0.32 21.89
CA CYS A 208 -12.99 -1.08 20.65
C CYS A 208 -11.65 -1.27 19.94
N LEU A 209 -10.83 -0.24 19.86
CA LEU A 209 -9.52 -0.28 19.21
C LEU A 209 -8.55 -1.19 19.95
N GLU A 210 -8.55 -1.18 21.27
CA GLU A 210 -7.74 -2.08 22.12
C GLU A 210 -8.03 -3.57 21.87
N LYS A 211 -9.26 -3.90 21.45
CA LYS A 211 -9.65 -5.27 21.09
C LYS A 211 -9.44 -5.57 19.60
N LEU A 212 -9.78 -4.62 18.73
CA LEU A 212 -9.82 -4.83 17.29
C LEU A 212 -8.42 -4.82 16.66
N VAL A 213 -7.54 -3.90 17.07
CA VAL A 213 -6.21 -3.77 16.45
C VAL A 213 -5.36 -5.02 16.65
N PRO A 214 -5.29 -5.65 17.84
CA PRO A 214 -4.60 -6.95 18.00
C PRO A 214 -5.20 -8.08 17.15
N ILE A 215 -6.53 -8.09 16.95
CA ILE A 215 -7.17 -9.08 16.07
C ILE A 215 -6.73 -8.88 14.62
N ILE A 216 -6.67 -7.63 14.15
CA ILE A 216 -6.18 -7.30 12.80
C ILE A 216 -4.70 -7.67 12.67
N GLN A 217 -3.89 -7.36 13.68
CA GLN A 217 -2.48 -7.69 13.76
C GLN A 217 -2.26 -9.20 13.65
N GLN A 218 -2.99 -10.01 14.44
CA GLN A 218 -2.93 -11.47 14.36
C GLN A 218 -3.40 -12.00 13.00
N SER A 219 -4.51 -11.48 12.47
CA SER A 219 -5.01 -11.86 11.14
C SER A 219 -3.99 -11.56 10.03
N HIS A 220 -3.16 -10.55 10.20
CA HIS A 220 -2.09 -10.24 9.28
C HIS A 220 -0.95 -11.25 9.35
N VAL A 221 -0.54 -11.65 10.55
CA VAL A 221 0.43 -12.74 10.78
C VAL A 221 -0.10 -14.05 10.20
N ASP A 222 -1.36 -14.39 10.48
CA ASP A 222 -1.99 -15.62 9.99
C ASP A 222 -2.01 -15.69 8.46
N TYR A 223 -2.31 -14.57 7.79
CA TYR A 223 -2.22 -14.47 6.33
C TYR A 223 -0.79 -14.71 5.82
N ILE A 224 0.19 -14.08 6.44
CA ILE A 224 1.60 -14.23 6.00
C ILE A 224 2.08 -15.67 6.17
N GLN A 225 1.68 -16.34 7.24
CA GLN A 225 2.04 -17.75 7.48
C GLN A 225 1.24 -18.72 6.61
N ASN A 226 -0.03 -18.43 6.32
CA ASN A 226 -0.97 -19.31 5.63
C ASN A 226 -1.83 -18.57 4.59
N PRO A 227 -1.27 -18.10 3.45
CA PRO A 227 -1.94 -17.18 2.55
C PRO A 227 -3.05 -17.79 1.68
N ASN A 228 -3.18 -19.12 1.62
CA ASN A 228 -3.96 -19.79 0.59
C ASN A 228 -5.45 -19.41 0.59
N GLU A 229 -6.10 -19.41 1.75
CA GLU A 229 -7.55 -19.13 1.83
C GLU A 229 -7.84 -17.63 1.59
N THR A 230 -7.02 -16.73 2.13
CA THR A 230 -7.11 -15.29 1.81
C THR A 230 -6.87 -15.05 0.31
N ASN A 231 -5.87 -15.69 -0.30
CA ASN A 231 -5.61 -15.54 -1.74
C ASN A 231 -6.78 -16.04 -2.59
N LYS A 232 -7.39 -17.18 -2.25
CA LYS A 232 -8.61 -17.67 -2.93
C LYS A 232 -9.74 -16.66 -2.84
N LEU A 233 -9.99 -16.12 -1.63
CA LEU A 233 -11.03 -15.12 -1.44
C LEU A 233 -10.76 -13.84 -2.25
N ILE A 234 -9.51 -13.35 -2.31
CA ILE A 234 -9.17 -12.16 -3.08
C ILE A 234 -9.40 -12.39 -4.57
N VAL A 235 -9.03 -13.56 -5.10
CA VAL A 235 -9.29 -13.94 -6.51
C VAL A 235 -10.80 -13.96 -6.78
N GLU A 236 -11.59 -14.60 -5.91
CA GLU A 236 -13.05 -14.63 -6.01
C GLU A 236 -13.67 -13.22 -5.97
N LEU A 237 -13.17 -12.34 -5.10
CA LEU A 237 -13.62 -10.95 -5.02
C LEU A 237 -13.28 -10.16 -6.29
N ALA A 238 -12.06 -10.33 -6.83
CA ALA A 238 -11.64 -9.66 -8.06
C ALA A 238 -12.54 -10.05 -9.24
N GLU A 239 -12.87 -11.33 -9.38
CA GLU A 239 -13.79 -11.85 -10.39
C GLU A 239 -15.22 -11.33 -10.15
N SER A 240 -15.73 -11.42 -8.91
CA SER A 240 -17.10 -11.08 -8.57
C SER A 240 -17.39 -9.58 -8.72
N TYR A 241 -16.40 -8.73 -8.45
CA TYR A 241 -16.62 -7.27 -8.46
C TYR A 241 -16.64 -6.64 -9.84
N LEU A 242 -16.18 -7.34 -10.88
CA LEU A 242 -16.19 -6.89 -12.28
C LEU A 242 -15.61 -5.47 -12.46
N THR A 243 -14.48 -5.20 -11.81
CA THR A 243 -13.80 -3.89 -11.88
C THR A 243 -12.83 -3.78 -13.05
N GLY A 244 -12.66 -4.84 -13.84
CA GLY A 244 -11.63 -4.95 -14.87
C GLY A 244 -10.25 -5.34 -14.32
N TRP A 245 -10.10 -5.44 -12.98
CA TRP A 245 -8.88 -5.96 -12.39
C TRP A 245 -8.87 -7.49 -12.46
N VAL A 246 -7.87 -8.02 -13.16
CA VAL A 246 -7.63 -9.47 -13.25
C VAL A 246 -6.61 -9.86 -12.20
N TYR A 247 -6.95 -10.80 -11.35
CA TYR A 247 -6.05 -11.31 -10.33
C TYR A 247 -6.15 -12.83 -10.24
N THR A 248 -5.06 -13.51 -10.44
CA THR A 248 -5.01 -14.98 -10.55
C THR A 248 -4.32 -15.60 -9.32
N MET A 249 -4.56 -16.88 -9.05
CA MET A 249 -3.85 -17.59 -7.98
C MET A 249 -2.32 -17.60 -8.16
N PRO A 250 -1.76 -17.76 -9.38
CA PRO A 250 -0.32 -17.57 -9.58
C PRO A 250 0.17 -16.17 -9.22
N ALA A 251 -0.55 -15.11 -9.64
CA ALA A 251 -0.22 -13.73 -9.28
C ALA A 251 -0.28 -13.51 -7.76
N ALA A 252 -1.29 -14.05 -7.08
CA ALA A 252 -1.44 -13.96 -5.64
C ALA A 252 -0.28 -14.64 -4.88
N LYS A 253 0.14 -15.82 -5.33
CA LYS A 253 1.31 -16.53 -4.78
C LYS A 253 2.61 -15.77 -5.02
N PHE A 254 2.78 -15.20 -6.19
CA PHE A 254 3.93 -14.34 -6.50
C PHE A 254 3.95 -13.12 -5.57
N SER A 255 2.83 -12.40 -5.47
CA SER A 255 2.67 -11.23 -4.61
C SER A 255 3.08 -11.55 -3.15
N HIS A 256 2.54 -12.61 -2.59
CA HIS A 256 2.89 -13.05 -1.23
C HIS A 256 4.40 -13.35 -1.08
N LYS A 257 5.00 -14.07 -2.04
CA LYS A 257 6.44 -14.34 -2.04
C LYS A 257 7.28 -13.06 -2.09
N GLN A 258 6.88 -12.09 -2.90
CA GLN A 258 7.59 -10.81 -3.01
C GLN A 258 7.45 -9.94 -1.75
N GLN A 259 6.30 -9.97 -1.09
CA GLN A 259 6.11 -9.28 0.19
C GLN A 259 7.15 -9.68 1.22
N LEU A 260 7.46 -10.99 1.29
CA LEU A 260 8.49 -11.51 2.19
C LEU A 260 9.92 -11.26 1.67
N ALA A 261 10.17 -11.50 0.38
CA ALA A 261 11.51 -11.42 -0.20
C ALA A 261 12.09 -9.99 -0.21
N LEU A 262 11.22 -8.97 -0.23
CA LEU A 262 11.60 -7.56 -0.27
C LEU A 262 11.37 -6.85 1.09
N ASP A 263 11.08 -7.59 2.15
CA ASP A 263 10.74 -7.06 3.48
C ASP A 263 9.61 -6.03 3.41
N ILE A 264 8.65 -6.20 2.47
CA ILE A 264 7.46 -5.35 2.38
C ILE A 264 6.58 -5.59 3.60
N VAL A 265 6.52 -6.84 4.07
CA VAL A 265 5.90 -7.24 5.33
C VAL A 265 6.95 -7.86 6.22
N GLY A 266 7.00 -7.41 7.45
CA GLY A 266 7.94 -7.89 8.47
C GLY A 266 7.70 -7.18 9.80
N ASN A 267 8.47 -7.59 10.81
CA ASN A 267 8.44 -6.94 12.13
C ASN A 267 9.17 -5.58 12.15
N GLY A 268 9.80 -5.18 11.03
CA GLY A 268 10.61 -3.97 11.01
C GLY A 268 11.86 -4.10 11.91
N GLU A 269 12.07 -3.08 12.76
CA GLU A 269 13.25 -3.01 13.65
C GLU A 269 13.01 -3.65 15.03
N ASN A 270 11.85 -4.23 15.29
CA ASN A 270 11.46 -4.83 16.58
C ASN A 270 10.93 -6.26 16.42
N TYR A 271 10.21 -6.79 17.44
CA TYR A 271 9.74 -8.18 17.47
C TYR A 271 8.26 -8.34 17.17
N PHE A 272 7.53 -7.26 16.87
CA PHE A 272 6.10 -7.30 16.57
C PHE A 272 5.79 -6.56 15.26
N ILE A 273 4.67 -6.88 14.66
CA ILE A 273 4.28 -6.37 13.35
C ILE A 273 3.33 -5.16 13.48
N GLY A 274 3.45 -4.22 12.56
CA GLY A 274 2.44 -3.19 12.35
C GLY A 274 2.66 -1.87 13.07
N ASP A 275 3.83 -1.69 13.69
CA ASP A 275 4.18 -0.44 14.36
C ASP A 275 4.68 0.65 13.40
N PHE A 276 4.64 1.86 13.91
CA PHE A 276 5.21 3.03 13.25
C PHE A 276 6.51 3.43 13.97
N ASN A 277 7.61 3.46 13.24
CA ASN A 277 8.87 4.02 13.73
C ASN A 277 8.75 5.56 13.81
N PRO A 278 8.90 6.18 15.00
CA PRO A 278 8.70 7.63 15.18
C PRO A 278 9.60 8.48 14.28
N SER A 279 10.89 8.13 14.16
CA SER A 279 11.84 8.87 13.33
C SER A 279 11.49 8.82 11.85
N ARG A 280 10.91 7.70 11.40
CA ARG A 280 10.42 7.58 10.03
C ARG A 280 9.18 8.44 9.78
N VAL A 281 8.27 8.56 10.77
CA VAL A 281 7.11 9.45 10.67
C VAL A 281 7.55 10.92 10.67
N GLU A 282 8.47 11.32 11.54
CA GLU A 282 9.10 12.64 11.53
C GLU A 282 9.69 12.96 10.15
N ARG A 283 10.41 11.99 9.57
CA ARG A 283 10.97 12.12 8.22
C ARG A 283 9.89 12.32 7.15
N LEU A 284 8.74 11.66 7.24
CA LEU A 284 7.63 11.85 6.30
C LEU A 284 7.00 13.23 6.44
N VAL A 285 6.87 13.77 7.66
CA VAL A 285 6.41 15.16 7.89
C VAL A 285 7.38 16.16 7.24
N GLU A 286 8.71 15.99 7.44
CA GLU A 286 9.72 16.82 6.77
C GLU A 286 9.62 16.74 5.23
N ILE A 287 9.43 15.53 4.67
CA ILE A 287 9.31 15.33 3.23
C ILE A 287 8.09 16.09 2.69
N VAL A 288 6.93 15.96 3.33
CA VAL A 288 5.70 16.66 2.90
C VAL A 288 5.92 18.16 2.93
N GLY A 289 6.44 18.72 4.02
CA GLY A 289 6.73 20.15 4.10
C GLY A 289 7.79 20.65 3.12
N PHE A 290 8.73 19.77 2.71
CA PHE A 290 9.79 20.12 1.76
C PHE A 290 9.29 20.19 0.31
N VAL A 291 8.33 19.34 -0.09
CA VAL A 291 7.91 19.20 -1.48
C VAL A 291 6.49 19.68 -1.77
N THR A 292 5.77 20.15 -0.75
CA THR A 292 4.41 20.69 -0.89
C THR A 292 4.28 22.05 -0.21
N ASP A 293 3.17 22.74 -0.46
CA ASP A 293 2.85 24.02 0.21
C ASP A 293 2.16 23.81 1.57
N VAL A 294 2.17 22.60 2.12
CA VAL A 294 1.57 22.31 3.44
C VAL A 294 2.45 22.86 4.54
N ASP A 295 1.89 23.69 5.41
CA ASP A 295 2.57 24.15 6.62
C ASP A 295 2.60 22.99 7.64
N VAL A 296 3.76 22.38 7.77
CA VAL A 296 3.99 21.30 8.73
C VAL A 296 4.57 21.77 10.06
N SER A 297 4.81 23.08 10.22
CA SER A 297 5.48 23.63 11.40
C SER A 297 4.71 23.43 12.71
N THR A 298 3.39 23.25 12.61
CA THR A 298 2.49 23.04 13.76
C THR A 298 2.06 21.57 13.91
N LEU A 299 2.49 20.68 13.02
CA LEU A 299 2.10 19.28 13.08
C LEU A 299 3.01 18.48 14.02
N ASP A 300 2.41 17.83 15.00
CA ASP A 300 3.12 16.84 15.82
C ASP A 300 3.07 15.48 15.10
N PRO A 301 4.20 14.89 14.71
CA PRO A 301 4.24 13.56 14.10
C PRO A 301 3.52 12.47 14.93
N LYS A 302 3.47 12.62 16.25
CA LYS A 302 2.78 11.70 17.17
C LYS A 302 1.25 11.75 17.05
N GLU A 303 0.72 12.82 16.45
CA GLU A 303 -0.71 12.93 16.18
C GLU A 303 -1.12 12.24 14.86
N MET A 304 -0.17 11.89 13.99
CA MET A 304 -0.43 11.24 12.70
C MET A 304 -0.58 9.75 12.83
N VAL A 305 0.10 9.14 13.79
CA VAL A 305 0.16 7.70 14.01
C VAL A 305 0.17 7.36 15.50
N THR A 306 -0.25 6.14 15.85
CA THR A 306 -0.13 5.65 17.23
C THR A 306 0.09 4.15 17.27
N ASN A 307 1.00 3.71 18.15
CA ASN A 307 1.25 2.30 18.46
C ASN A 307 0.49 1.84 19.72
N LYS A 308 -0.37 2.71 20.29
CA LYS A 308 -1.06 2.49 21.58
C LYS A 308 -1.87 1.20 21.63
N PHE A 309 -2.43 0.77 20.50
CA PHE A 309 -3.37 -0.34 20.43
C PHE A 309 -2.74 -1.65 19.96
N LEU A 310 -1.46 -1.65 19.64
CA LEU A 310 -0.74 -2.84 19.21
C LEU A 310 -0.44 -3.76 20.40
N ASP A 311 -0.48 -5.07 20.15
CA ASP A 311 0.02 -6.08 21.09
C ASP A 311 1.47 -6.41 20.72
N PRO A 312 2.45 -6.08 21.59
CA PRO A 312 3.87 -6.33 21.30
C PRO A 312 4.25 -7.83 21.32
N SER A 313 3.35 -8.71 21.65
CA SER A 313 3.57 -10.17 21.59
C SER A 313 3.21 -10.78 20.22
N ILE A 314 2.57 -10.01 19.31
CA ILE A 314 2.14 -10.47 17.99
C ILE A 314 3.14 -10.04 16.92
N GLY A 315 3.85 -11.01 16.34
CA GLY A 315 4.85 -10.80 15.31
C GLY A 315 5.06 -12.03 14.42
N LEU A 316 5.93 -11.89 13.42
CA LEU A 316 6.33 -12.94 12.49
C LEU A 316 7.52 -13.74 13.01
#